data_d8b3cd7606b71ba7ad47f3f0d2296648
#
_entry.id   d8b3cd7606b71ba7ad47f3f0d2296648
#
_cell.length_a   1.000
_cell.length_b   1.000
_cell.length_c   1.000
_cell.angle_alpha   90.00
_cell.angle_beta   90.00
_cell.angle_gamma   90.00
#
_symmetry.space_group_name_H-M   'P 1'
#
loop_
_entity.id
_entity.type
_entity.pdbx_description
1 polymer ?
#
loop_
_entity_poly.entity_id
_entity_poly.type
_entity_poly.pdbx_seq_one_letter_code
_entity_poly.pdbx_strand_id
1 'polypeptide(L)'
;MGEFTLNYNGEFGKHRLNALVGYTLQKKTYDRVAVEATGFPDDRIHEVTAHGPNASDIGLYSSDTRKAAWTMMSYLARVNYSFDNRYVVTGTVRTDGSSRFGKENRWGWFPSISLGWTISNEKFYQDLLGNNSSLKLRASWGLSGNNNIGNYEHTATMSQGGYVYGNTVETAYWQGTFKDAAIGWEKTSQYNVGFDLGLFNGRVNLIGNYYNSLSYDLLYDQPISSISGSSSVKTNLKNAKVRNSGVDFQIDGRILTGDFKWNVSANISVNRNKVVDLGGINDLYLVSERNVVSHVTRSGLPIGSFYGYIADGIISEKDYTNIMIDKSNLVNGKFPDGYQLIGPAVPNYNNIHPGDVKWRDVDKNGLITENDREILGNAYPDFTYGISTDFSYKNFDLRATFTGSQGAEVINFQKYYLYNMEGSGNQLASVLNRWHSDENPGSGGVFRAARSSTPNTSQRLSSYMVDDASYFRCANITLGYNFPVKWMQKVSVQALRLYVSVDNLFTLTDYEGYNPEVDYKGNNLLPGFDWGVYPLARTYSIGCLLYTSDA
;
A
#
# COMPACT_ATOMS: atom_id res chain seq x y z
N MET A 1 -6.42 7.12 27.83
CA MET A 1 -6.81 8.30 27.05
C MET A 1 -7.82 9.07 27.87
N GLY A 2 -7.67 10.39 28.01
CA GLY A 2 -8.63 11.30 28.63
C GLY A 2 -9.06 12.34 27.61
N GLU A 3 -10.34 12.63 27.55
CA GLU A 3 -10.92 13.62 26.66
C GLU A 3 -11.93 14.48 27.43
N PHE A 4 -11.82 15.79 27.26
CA PHE A 4 -12.70 16.77 27.85
C PHE A 4 -13.20 17.67 26.75
N THR A 5 -14.51 17.79 26.60
CA THR A 5 -15.14 18.64 25.60
C THR A 5 -16.22 19.50 26.22
N LEU A 6 -16.29 20.75 25.80
CA LEU A 6 -17.38 21.67 26.08
C LEU A 6 -18.06 22.02 24.76
N ASN A 7 -19.36 21.76 24.68
CA ASN A 7 -20.18 22.02 23.51
C ASN A 7 -21.21 23.09 23.83
N TYR A 8 -21.37 24.03 22.92
CA TYR A 8 -22.44 25.00 22.91
C TYR A 8 -23.28 24.82 21.64
N ASN A 9 -24.60 24.74 21.80
CA ASN A 9 -25.58 24.68 20.73
C ASN A 9 -26.58 25.82 20.91
N GLY A 10 -26.68 26.70 19.92
CA GLY A 10 -27.61 27.82 19.91
C GLY A 10 -28.37 27.90 18.61
N GLU A 11 -29.68 28.17 18.72
CA GLU A 11 -30.55 28.42 17.57
C GLU A 11 -31.19 29.79 17.74
N PHE A 12 -31.00 30.67 16.76
CA PHE A 12 -31.45 32.05 16.79
C PHE A 12 -32.20 32.36 15.47
N GLY A 13 -33.47 31.99 15.43
CA GLY A 13 -34.26 32.09 14.18
C GLY A 13 -33.68 31.22 13.08
N LYS A 14 -33.15 31.84 12.02
CA LYS A 14 -32.51 31.12 10.89
C LYS A 14 -31.04 30.75 11.13
N HIS A 15 -30.47 31.15 12.24
CA HIS A 15 -29.07 30.93 12.56
C HIS A 15 -28.91 29.76 13.51
N ARG A 16 -28.05 28.83 13.19
CA ARG A 16 -27.62 27.74 14.07
C ARG A 16 -26.13 27.83 14.28
N LEU A 17 -25.72 27.86 15.55
CA LEU A 17 -24.32 27.89 15.95
C LEU A 17 -24.04 26.68 16.85
N ASN A 18 -23.07 25.88 16.45
CA ASN A 18 -22.49 24.84 17.28
C ASN A 18 -21.02 25.15 17.47
N ALA A 19 -20.58 25.32 18.69
CA ALA A 19 -19.20 25.58 19.07
C ALA A 19 -18.71 24.48 20.02
N LEU A 20 -17.51 24.01 19.77
CA LEU A 20 -16.86 22.98 20.58
C LEU A 20 -15.44 23.45 20.91
N VAL A 21 -15.07 23.33 22.18
CA VAL A 21 -13.67 23.36 22.61
C VAL A 21 -13.33 22.05 23.30
N GLY A 22 -12.13 21.55 23.06
CA GLY A 22 -11.72 20.25 23.57
C GLY A 22 -10.26 20.20 23.97
N TYR A 23 -9.97 19.33 24.90
CA TYR A 23 -8.64 18.99 25.34
C TYR A 23 -8.52 17.48 25.45
N THR A 24 -7.47 16.90 24.84
CA THR A 24 -7.24 15.45 24.88
C THR A 24 -5.83 15.13 25.39
N LEU A 25 -5.73 14.08 26.19
CA LEU A 25 -4.49 13.50 26.68
C LEU A 25 -4.44 12.04 26.30
N GLN A 26 -3.36 11.64 25.64
CA GLN A 26 -3.10 10.25 25.31
C GLN A 26 -1.73 9.83 25.82
N LYS A 27 -1.67 8.67 26.47
CA LYS A 27 -0.42 7.99 26.81
C LYS A 27 -0.53 6.54 26.35
N LYS A 28 0.46 6.07 25.62
CA LYS A 28 0.60 4.65 25.26
C LYS A 28 1.90 4.15 25.85
N THR A 29 1.81 3.09 26.63
CA THR A 29 2.95 2.33 27.14
C THR A 29 3.02 1.02 26.34
N TYR A 30 4.21 0.59 26.07
CA TYR A 30 4.50 -0.65 25.39
C TYR A 30 5.50 -1.42 26.23
N ASP A 31 5.09 -2.59 26.71
CA ASP A 31 5.95 -3.55 27.39
C ASP A 31 6.01 -4.81 26.53
N ARG A 32 7.20 -5.22 26.16
CA ARG A 32 7.45 -6.45 25.40
C ARG A 32 8.40 -7.33 26.16
N VAL A 33 8.03 -8.60 26.26
CA VAL A 33 8.93 -9.69 26.63
C VAL A 33 8.91 -10.67 25.45
N ALA A 34 10.05 -10.93 24.87
CA ALA A 34 10.21 -11.95 23.84
C ALA A 34 11.20 -12.99 24.38
N VAL A 35 10.83 -14.25 24.24
CA VAL A 35 11.65 -15.39 24.63
C VAL A 35 11.72 -16.32 23.42
N GLU A 36 12.92 -16.71 23.04
CA GLU A 36 13.17 -17.68 21.99
C GLU A 36 13.90 -18.88 22.60
N ALA A 37 13.35 -20.05 22.40
CA ALA A 37 13.92 -21.29 22.88
C ALA A 37 14.08 -22.29 21.74
N THR A 38 15.11 -23.10 21.80
CA THR A 38 15.44 -24.12 20.81
C THR A 38 15.68 -25.48 21.52
N GLY A 39 15.73 -26.58 20.75
CA GLY A 39 16.01 -27.88 21.28
C GLY A 39 14.79 -28.60 21.87
N PHE A 40 13.58 -28.27 21.40
CA PHE A 40 12.37 -29.01 21.82
C PHE A 40 12.42 -30.46 21.31
N PRO A 41 12.07 -31.43 22.16
CA PRO A 41 12.13 -32.83 21.80
C PRO A 41 11.03 -33.26 20.81
N ASP A 42 9.99 -32.49 20.62
CA ASP A 42 8.85 -32.79 19.74
C ASP A 42 8.20 -31.52 19.24
N ASP A 43 7.88 -31.47 17.93
CA ASP A 43 7.25 -30.34 17.26
C ASP A 43 5.81 -30.04 17.73
N ARG A 44 5.20 -30.97 18.49
CA ARG A 44 3.88 -30.79 19.11
C ARG A 44 3.91 -29.93 20.37
N ILE A 45 5.09 -29.62 20.87
CA ILE A 45 5.27 -28.75 22.05
C ILE A 45 5.30 -27.30 21.55
N HIS A 46 4.19 -26.59 21.74
CA HIS A 46 4.03 -25.20 21.26
C HIS A 46 4.25 -24.14 22.36
N GLU A 47 4.59 -24.57 23.58
CA GLU A 47 4.77 -23.68 24.72
C GLU A 47 6.22 -23.68 25.21
N VAL A 48 6.76 -22.51 25.50
CA VAL A 48 8.05 -22.37 26.18
C VAL A 48 7.80 -22.60 27.68
N THR A 49 7.94 -23.83 28.11
CA THR A 49 7.81 -24.21 29.53
C THR A 49 9.18 -24.21 30.21
N ALA A 50 9.27 -23.60 31.38
CA ALA A 50 10.51 -23.51 32.14
C ALA A 50 10.95 -24.83 32.83
N HIS A 51 10.13 -25.86 32.79
CA HIS A 51 10.33 -27.09 33.57
C HIS A 51 9.92 -28.35 32.78
N GLY A 52 10.83 -28.87 31.97
CA GLY A 52 10.75 -30.24 31.48
C GLY A 52 11.73 -31.13 32.27
N PRO A 53 11.56 -32.47 32.30
CA PRO A 53 12.46 -33.39 33.00
C PRO A 53 13.91 -33.35 32.48
N ASN A 54 14.15 -32.73 31.32
CA ASN A 54 15.46 -32.50 30.72
C ASN A 54 15.65 -31.00 30.37
N ALA A 55 15.43 -30.12 31.34
CA ALA A 55 15.59 -28.68 31.17
C ALA A 55 16.99 -28.24 30.70
N SER A 56 17.98 -29.14 30.74
CA SER A 56 19.32 -28.92 30.17
C SER A 56 19.38 -28.91 28.65
N ASP A 57 18.37 -29.50 27.98
CA ASP A 57 18.37 -29.67 26.53
C ASP A 57 17.60 -28.54 25.80
N ILE A 58 16.68 -27.84 26.50
CA ILE A 58 15.98 -26.70 25.99
C ILE A 58 16.80 -25.45 26.31
N GLY A 59 17.55 -24.98 25.33
CA GLY A 59 18.33 -23.76 25.44
C GLY A 59 17.48 -22.49 25.26
N LEU A 60 17.58 -21.57 26.20
CA LEU A 60 17.09 -20.21 25.99
C LEU A 60 18.03 -19.53 24.97
N TYR A 61 17.55 -19.34 23.73
CA TYR A 61 18.37 -18.79 22.66
C TYR A 61 18.52 -17.29 22.82
N SER A 62 17.41 -16.58 23.06
CA SER A 62 17.45 -15.14 23.33
C SER A 62 16.30 -14.70 24.22
N SER A 63 16.51 -13.62 24.94
CA SER A 63 15.45 -12.90 25.65
C SER A 63 15.58 -11.40 25.37
N ASP A 64 14.47 -10.75 25.03
CA ASP A 64 14.40 -9.30 24.80
C ASP A 64 13.27 -8.69 25.64
N THR A 65 13.62 -7.72 26.45
CA THR A 65 12.65 -6.93 27.19
C THR A 65 12.73 -5.49 26.79
N ARG A 66 11.64 -4.94 26.32
CA ARG A 66 11.56 -3.54 25.87
C ARG A 66 10.40 -2.82 26.54
N LYS A 67 10.70 -1.64 27.06
CA LYS A 67 9.69 -0.70 27.53
C LYS A 67 9.78 0.58 26.73
N ALA A 68 8.66 1.02 26.21
CA ALA A 68 8.57 2.29 25.51
C ALA A 68 7.26 2.99 25.85
N ALA A 69 7.28 4.31 25.82
CA ALA A 69 6.09 5.11 26.02
C ALA A 69 6.11 6.35 25.12
N TRP A 70 4.93 6.79 24.71
CA TRP A 70 4.75 8.08 24.10
C TRP A 70 3.49 8.75 24.62
N THR A 71 3.48 10.05 24.56
CA THR A 71 2.35 10.88 24.98
C THR A 71 1.98 11.87 23.90
N MET A 72 0.70 12.18 23.81
CA MET A 72 0.19 13.26 22.97
C MET A 72 -0.82 14.09 23.75
N MET A 73 -0.73 15.39 23.60
CA MET A 73 -1.63 16.37 24.18
C MET A 73 -2.17 17.24 23.07
N SER A 74 -3.47 17.47 23.06
CA SER A 74 -4.13 18.19 21.98
C SER A 74 -5.13 19.19 22.51
N TYR A 75 -5.20 20.34 21.86
CA TYR A 75 -6.27 21.32 22.03
C TYR A 75 -7.03 21.47 20.72
N LEU A 76 -8.34 21.56 20.81
CA LEU A 76 -9.25 21.62 19.67
C LEU A 76 -10.29 22.72 19.90
N ALA A 77 -10.51 23.53 18.87
CA ALA A 77 -11.65 24.43 18.80
C ALA A 77 -12.33 24.27 17.43
N ARG A 78 -13.66 24.16 17.43
CA ARG A 78 -14.48 24.05 16.23
C ARG A 78 -15.70 24.94 16.35
N VAL A 79 -16.01 25.63 15.26
CA VAL A 79 -17.25 26.39 15.11
C VAL A 79 -17.94 25.91 13.85
N ASN A 80 -19.18 25.49 13.98
CA ASN A 80 -20.07 25.16 12.87
C ASN A 80 -21.23 26.16 12.91
N TYR A 81 -21.35 26.92 11.82
CA TYR A 81 -22.42 27.89 11.64
C TYR A 81 -23.26 27.52 10.43
N SER A 82 -24.58 27.49 10.60
CA SER A 82 -25.55 27.26 9.54
C SER A 82 -26.56 28.40 9.49
N PHE A 83 -26.81 28.88 8.29
CA PHE A 83 -27.83 29.90 8.04
C PHE A 83 -28.93 29.34 7.13
N ASP A 84 -30.17 29.44 7.61
CA ASP A 84 -31.41 29.08 6.91
C ASP A 84 -31.39 27.66 6.28
N ASN A 85 -30.61 26.72 6.85
CA ASN A 85 -30.33 25.38 6.30
C ASN A 85 -29.78 25.40 4.85
N ARG A 86 -29.26 26.54 4.36
CA ARG A 86 -28.73 26.73 3.02
C ARG A 86 -27.22 26.79 3.02
N TYR A 87 -26.66 27.61 3.90
CA TYR A 87 -25.23 27.85 3.97
C TYR A 87 -24.67 27.30 5.27
N VAL A 88 -23.63 26.51 5.16
CA VAL A 88 -22.93 25.94 6.29
C VAL A 88 -21.44 26.29 6.20
N VAL A 89 -20.90 26.82 7.29
CA VAL A 89 -19.46 27.12 7.40
C VAL A 89 -18.95 26.41 8.66
N THR A 90 -17.90 25.62 8.51
CA THR A 90 -17.22 25.00 9.65
C THR A 90 -15.77 25.43 9.67
N GLY A 91 -15.33 26.04 10.76
CA GLY A 91 -13.91 26.33 11.05
C GLY A 91 -13.42 25.44 12.19
N THR A 92 -12.26 24.82 12.02
CA THR A 92 -11.62 24.01 13.07
C THR A 92 -10.16 24.40 13.19
N VAL A 93 -9.67 24.52 14.41
CA VAL A 93 -8.24 24.66 14.73
C VAL A 93 -7.89 23.60 15.75
N ARG A 94 -6.86 22.82 15.44
CA ARG A 94 -6.30 21.82 16.34
C ARG A 94 -4.79 22.03 16.48
N THR A 95 -4.29 21.90 17.69
CA THR A 95 -2.85 21.86 17.94
C THR A 95 -2.52 20.60 18.74
N ASP A 96 -1.53 19.87 18.28
CA ASP A 96 -1.11 18.58 18.82
C ASP A 96 0.35 18.63 19.25
N GLY A 97 0.64 18.24 20.49
CA GLY A 97 1.99 18.11 21.02
C GLY A 97 2.37 16.64 21.23
N SER A 98 3.34 16.13 20.48
CA SER A 98 3.80 14.73 20.54
C SER A 98 5.16 14.61 21.21
N SER A 99 5.30 13.67 22.16
CA SER A 99 6.59 13.37 22.80
C SER A 99 7.58 12.63 21.87
N ARG A 100 7.15 12.24 20.67
CA ARG A 100 8.03 11.63 19.66
C ARG A 100 8.99 12.64 19.05
N PHE A 101 8.67 13.94 19.12
CA PHE A 101 9.48 15.04 18.62
C PHE A 101 10.21 15.77 19.75
N GLY A 102 11.33 16.40 19.38
CA GLY A 102 12.10 17.26 20.27
C GLY A 102 11.31 18.48 20.76
N LYS A 103 11.83 19.17 21.78
CA LYS A 103 11.12 20.25 22.48
C LYS A 103 10.67 21.37 21.52
N GLU A 104 11.49 21.70 20.52
CA GLU A 104 11.24 22.82 19.61
C GLU A 104 10.14 22.53 18.57
N ASN A 105 10.04 21.29 18.09
CA ASN A 105 9.11 20.89 17.02
C ASN A 105 7.99 19.97 17.51
N ARG A 106 7.77 19.93 18.81
CA ARG A 106 6.78 19.06 19.45
C ARG A 106 5.36 19.39 19.04
N TRP A 107 5.04 20.68 18.85
CA TRP A 107 3.70 21.19 18.60
C TRP A 107 3.48 21.42 17.10
N GLY A 108 2.37 20.86 16.58
CA GLY A 108 1.86 21.12 15.25
C GLY A 108 0.52 21.86 15.30
N TRP A 109 0.26 22.73 14.31
CA TRP A 109 -0.99 23.46 14.14
C TRP A 109 -1.70 23.00 12.88
N PHE A 110 -2.98 22.64 13.00
CA PHE A 110 -3.77 22.00 11.96
C PHE A 110 -5.13 22.70 11.81
N PRO A 111 -5.17 23.83 11.10
CA PRO A 111 -6.41 24.52 10.77
C PRO A 111 -7.16 23.83 9.65
N SER A 112 -8.49 23.94 9.64
CA SER A 112 -9.35 23.55 8.52
C SER A 112 -10.59 24.43 8.42
N ILE A 113 -11.10 24.57 7.18
CA ILE A 113 -12.34 25.25 6.88
C ILE A 113 -13.13 24.42 5.88
N SER A 114 -14.45 24.37 6.05
CA SER A 114 -15.36 23.78 5.08
C SER A 114 -16.57 24.66 4.85
N LEU A 115 -17.05 24.68 3.62
CA LEU A 115 -18.20 25.40 3.14
C LEU A 115 -19.20 24.42 2.53
N GLY A 116 -20.47 24.61 2.82
CA GLY A 116 -21.57 23.86 2.23
C GLY A 116 -22.67 24.80 1.78
N TRP A 117 -23.16 24.57 0.56
CA TRP A 117 -24.30 25.29 0.01
C TRP A 117 -25.36 24.29 -0.43
N THR A 118 -26.51 24.29 0.26
CA THR A 118 -27.67 23.47 -0.10
C THR A 118 -28.50 24.25 -1.11
N ILE A 119 -28.15 24.13 -2.39
CA ILE A 119 -28.78 24.82 -3.50
C ILE A 119 -30.27 24.48 -3.60
N SER A 120 -30.62 23.25 -3.29
CA SER A 120 -32.02 22.80 -3.34
C SER A 120 -32.94 23.54 -2.36
N ASN A 121 -32.39 24.26 -1.38
CA ASN A 121 -33.16 25.12 -0.48
C ASN A 121 -33.34 26.55 -1.00
N GLU A 122 -32.80 26.87 -2.17
CA GLU A 122 -32.99 28.16 -2.83
C GLU A 122 -34.28 28.21 -3.66
N LYS A 123 -34.95 29.37 -3.65
CA LYS A 123 -36.21 29.54 -4.39
C LYS A 123 -36.04 29.26 -5.88
N PHE A 124 -34.99 29.79 -6.50
CA PHE A 124 -34.75 29.58 -7.93
C PHE A 124 -34.63 28.11 -8.31
N TYR A 125 -34.05 27.28 -7.41
CA TYR A 125 -33.93 25.85 -7.65
C TYR A 125 -35.29 25.16 -7.52
N GLN A 126 -36.04 25.49 -6.46
CA GLN A 126 -37.38 24.93 -6.20
C GLN A 126 -38.38 25.30 -7.31
N ASP A 127 -38.29 26.53 -7.80
CA ASP A 127 -39.12 27.01 -8.90
C ASP A 127 -38.83 26.29 -10.23
N LEU A 128 -37.55 25.90 -10.46
CA LEU A 128 -37.10 25.28 -11.71
C LEU A 128 -37.27 23.75 -11.70
N LEU A 129 -36.88 23.07 -10.62
CA LEU A 129 -36.79 21.60 -10.54
C LEU A 129 -37.75 20.98 -9.51
N GLY A 130 -38.49 21.79 -8.77
CA GLY A 130 -39.38 21.33 -7.72
C GLY A 130 -38.64 20.70 -6.53
N ASN A 131 -39.41 20.02 -5.69
CA ASN A 131 -38.87 19.39 -4.46
C ASN A 131 -38.43 17.93 -4.64
N ASN A 132 -38.46 17.42 -5.88
CA ASN A 132 -38.16 16.01 -6.17
C ASN A 132 -36.66 15.70 -6.26
N SER A 133 -35.85 16.75 -6.18
CA SER A 133 -34.41 16.64 -6.24
C SER A 133 -33.75 17.46 -5.12
N SER A 134 -32.55 17.10 -4.75
CA SER A 134 -31.73 17.82 -3.79
C SER A 134 -30.31 18.00 -4.34
N LEU A 135 -29.75 19.19 -4.18
CA LEU A 135 -28.37 19.48 -4.60
C LEU A 135 -27.66 20.25 -3.49
N LYS A 136 -26.51 19.72 -3.08
CA LYS A 136 -25.58 20.39 -2.15
C LYS A 136 -24.20 20.44 -2.76
N LEU A 137 -23.57 21.60 -2.75
CA LEU A 137 -22.16 21.76 -3.07
C LEU A 137 -21.33 21.86 -1.80
N ARG A 138 -20.13 21.33 -1.86
CA ARG A 138 -19.17 21.30 -0.76
C ARG A 138 -17.81 21.73 -1.22
N ALA A 139 -17.11 22.51 -0.40
CA ALA A 139 -15.71 22.85 -0.57
C ALA A 139 -15.02 22.82 0.80
N SER A 140 -13.82 22.29 0.85
CA SER A 140 -13.04 22.28 2.10
C SER A 140 -11.55 22.40 1.82
N TRP A 141 -10.86 22.98 2.77
CA TRP A 141 -9.41 22.99 2.86
C TRP A 141 -9.00 22.68 4.29
N GLY A 142 -7.91 21.92 4.45
CA GLY A 142 -7.37 21.62 5.77
C GLY A 142 -5.91 21.21 5.72
N LEU A 143 -5.24 21.41 6.84
CA LEU A 143 -3.90 20.96 7.12
C LEU A 143 -3.98 19.82 8.14
N SER A 144 -3.33 18.69 7.86
CA SER A 144 -3.16 17.56 8.77
C SER A 144 -1.69 17.29 9.03
N GLY A 145 -1.38 16.71 10.20
CA GLY A 145 -0.04 16.34 10.60
C GLY A 145 0.12 14.85 10.80
N ASN A 146 1.30 14.33 10.47
CA ASN A 146 1.70 12.95 10.71
C ASN A 146 2.88 12.93 11.68
N ASN A 147 2.77 12.16 12.77
CA ASN A 147 3.84 11.91 13.75
C ASN A 147 4.23 10.42 13.81
N ASN A 148 3.96 9.67 12.74
CA ASN A 148 4.22 8.24 12.73
C ASN A 148 5.71 7.93 12.54
N ILE A 149 6.49 8.23 13.59
CA ILE A 149 7.90 7.83 13.75
C ILE A 149 8.05 6.98 15.00
N GLY A 150 9.20 6.33 15.14
CA GLY A 150 9.55 5.61 16.36
C GLY A 150 9.56 6.50 17.60
N ASN A 151 9.47 5.88 18.77
CA ASN A 151 9.62 6.62 20.03
C ASN A 151 11.10 7.01 20.21
N TYR A 152 11.34 8.21 20.73
CA TYR A 152 12.68 8.72 21.04
C TYR A 152 13.58 8.96 19.79
N GLU A 153 13.00 9.06 18.59
CA GLU A 153 13.76 9.29 17.35
C GLU A 153 14.54 10.61 17.31
N HIS A 154 14.19 11.57 18.16
CA HIS A 154 14.90 12.84 18.33
C HIS A 154 16.11 12.76 19.28
N THR A 155 16.36 11.58 19.90
CA THR A 155 17.41 11.39 20.90
C THR A 155 18.44 10.35 20.39
N ALA A 156 19.71 10.72 20.34
CA ALA A 156 20.78 9.81 19.98
C ALA A 156 20.86 8.63 20.97
N THR A 157 21.09 7.44 20.45
CA THR A 157 21.25 6.22 21.24
C THR A 157 22.68 5.71 21.17
N MET A 158 23.12 5.06 22.24
CA MET A 158 24.39 4.36 22.28
C MET A 158 24.17 2.89 21.97
N SER A 159 25.03 2.32 21.15
CA SER A 159 25.14 0.88 20.93
C SER A 159 26.28 0.32 21.76
N GLN A 160 26.14 -0.95 22.17
CA GLN A 160 27.11 -1.69 22.95
C GLN A 160 27.54 -2.92 22.16
N GLY A 161 28.81 -3.28 22.21
CA GLY A 161 29.34 -4.52 21.65
C GLY A 161 30.75 -4.82 22.17
N GLY A 162 31.28 -5.95 21.72
CA GLY A 162 32.67 -6.33 22.06
C GLY A 162 33.68 -5.66 21.14
N TYR A 163 34.71 -5.11 21.71
CA TYR A 163 35.89 -4.62 20.98
C TYR A 163 37.15 -5.36 21.46
N VAL A 164 37.95 -5.82 20.53
CA VAL A 164 39.20 -6.54 20.88
C VAL A 164 40.25 -5.51 21.20
N TYR A 165 40.71 -5.50 22.44
CA TYR A 165 41.85 -4.70 22.91
C TYR A 165 42.94 -5.62 23.37
N GLY A 166 44.04 -5.66 22.63
CA GLY A 166 45.09 -6.68 22.84
C GLY A 166 44.53 -8.08 22.59
N ASN A 167 44.54 -8.96 23.62
CA ASN A 167 44.02 -10.32 23.55
C ASN A 167 42.70 -10.51 24.32
N THR A 168 42.08 -9.42 24.77
CA THR A 168 40.80 -9.46 25.53
C THR A 168 39.70 -8.78 24.74
N VAL A 169 38.49 -9.30 24.93
CA VAL A 169 37.26 -8.66 24.40
C VAL A 169 36.70 -7.77 25.49
N GLU A 170 36.77 -6.47 25.27
CA GLU A 170 36.25 -5.46 26.19
C GLU A 170 34.90 -4.92 25.69
N THR A 171 34.07 -4.46 26.62
CA THR A 171 32.81 -3.83 26.28
C THR A 171 33.06 -2.42 25.73
N ALA A 172 32.68 -2.20 24.50
CA ALA A 172 32.75 -0.89 23.85
C ALA A 172 31.35 -0.29 23.68
N TYR A 173 31.31 1.04 23.78
CA TYR A 173 30.10 1.83 23.50
C TYR A 173 30.40 2.81 22.39
N TRP A 174 29.49 2.92 21.42
CA TRP A 174 29.57 3.90 20.34
C TRP A 174 28.20 4.49 20.04
N GLN A 175 28.17 5.59 19.34
CA GLN A 175 26.91 6.18 18.89
C GLN A 175 26.21 5.23 17.89
N GLY A 176 25.09 4.66 18.27
CA GLY A 176 24.39 3.65 17.49
C GLY A 176 23.66 4.21 16.27
N THR A 177 23.07 5.40 16.42
CA THR A 177 22.34 6.07 15.34
C THR A 177 22.53 7.58 15.44
N PHE A 178 22.66 8.23 14.29
CA PHE A 178 22.51 9.67 14.21
C PHE A 178 21.04 10.04 14.34
N LYS A 179 20.74 11.13 15.03
CA LYS A 179 19.40 11.62 15.26
C LYS A 179 19.31 13.10 14.92
N ASP A 180 18.20 13.47 14.30
CA ASP A 180 17.86 14.86 14.06
C ASP A 180 17.04 15.40 15.22
N ALA A 181 17.63 16.27 16.04
CA ALA A 181 16.94 16.92 17.15
C ALA A 181 15.83 17.88 16.68
N ALA A 182 15.93 18.33 15.43
CA ALA A 182 14.96 19.23 14.79
C ALA A 182 13.83 18.48 14.05
N ILE A 183 13.78 17.14 14.14
CA ILE A 183 12.71 16.36 13.53
C ILE A 183 11.34 16.81 14.05
N GLY A 184 10.37 16.98 13.16
CA GLY A 184 9.05 17.49 13.45
C GLY A 184 7.95 16.86 12.61
N TRP A 185 6.78 17.49 12.61
CA TRP A 185 5.59 17.01 11.93
C TRP A 185 5.75 17.03 10.40
N GLU A 186 5.47 15.89 9.76
CA GLU A 186 5.11 15.87 8.35
C GLU A 186 3.73 16.45 8.18
N LYS A 187 3.51 17.25 7.14
CA LYS A 187 2.27 17.98 6.93
C LYS A 187 1.65 17.65 5.59
N THR A 188 0.31 17.59 5.57
CA THR A 188 -0.46 17.42 4.34
C THR A 188 -1.51 18.50 4.25
N SER A 189 -1.42 19.34 3.21
CA SER A 189 -2.43 20.32 2.85
C SER A 189 -3.34 19.72 1.80
N GLN A 190 -4.64 19.68 2.06
CA GLN A 190 -5.63 19.12 1.16
C GLN A 190 -6.79 20.07 0.94
N TYR A 191 -7.24 20.18 -0.31
CA TYR A 191 -8.54 20.75 -0.64
C TYR A 191 -9.40 19.70 -1.36
N ASN A 192 -10.69 19.81 -1.10
CA ASN A 192 -11.70 18.95 -1.66
C ASN A 192 -12.88 19.81 -2.12
N VAL A 193 -13.41 19.50 -3.30
CA VAL A 193 -14.64 20.09 -3.85
C VAL A 193 -15.55 18.96 -4.28
N GLY A 194 -16.82 19.05 -3.91
CA GLY A 194 -17.75 17.97 -4.22
C GLY A 194 -19.20 18.40 -4.27
N PHE A 195 -20.04 17.50 -4.73
CA PHE A 195 -21.49 17.66 -4.75
C PHE A 195 -22.20 16.41 -4.26
N ASP A 196 -23.39 16.62 -3.71
CA ASP A 196 -24.35 15.58 -3.36
C ASP A 196 -25.65 15.90 -4.11
N LEU A 197 -26.08 15.01 -5.02
CA LEU A 197 -27.26 15.17 -5.84
C LEU A 197 -28.22 14.01 -5.58
N GLY A 198 -29.37 14.31 -5.03
CA GLY A 198 -30.49 13.38 -4.88
C GLY A 198 -31.54 13.62 -5.95
N LEU A 199 -31.98 12.57 -6.63
CA LEU A 199 -33.00 12.60 -7.67
C LEU A 199 -34.17 11.68 -7.33
N PHE A 200 -35.36 11.99 -7.88
CA PHE A 200 -36.56 11.16 -7.72
C PHE A 200 -36.90 10.88 -6.25
N ASN A 201 -36.96 11.94 -5.42
CA ASN A 201 -37.17 11.84 -3.98
C ASN A 201 -36.13 10.93 -3.26
N GLY A 202 -34.87 11.01 -3.67
CA GLY A 202 -33.76 10.25 -3.10
C GLY A 202 -33.75 8.78 -3.52
N ARG A 203 -34.43 8.42 -4.62
CA ARG A 203 -34.28 7.08 -5.20
C ARG A 203 -32.94 6.85 -5.86
N VAL A 204 -32.35 7.92 -6.41
CA VAL A 204 -31.00 7.92 -6.95
C VAL A 204 -30.21 9.01 -6.25
N ASN A 205 -29.08 8.66 -5.67
CA ASN A 205 -28.15 9.59 -5.06
C ASN A 205 -26.80 9.50 -5.79
N LEU A 206 -26.27 10.65 -6.17
CA LEU A 206 -24.96 10.79 -6.81
C LEU A 206 -24.08 11.65 -5.91
N ILE A 207 -22.87 11.16 -5.63
CA ILE A 207 -21.87 11.89 -4.86
C ILE A 207 -20.61 11.97 -5.72
N GLY A 208 -20.11 13.17 -5.93
CA GLY A 208 -18.86 13.37 -6.64
C GLY A 208 -17.91 14.24 -5.83
N ASN A 209 -16.64 13.87 -5.80
CA ASN A 209 -15.58 14.62 -5.14
C ASN A 209 -14.37 14.73 -6.04
N TYR A 210 -13.73 15.88 -6.05
CA TYR A 210 -12.36 16.09 -6.50
C TYR A 210 -11.51 16.50 -5.32
N TYR A 211 -10.35 15.90 -5.17
CA TYR A 211 -9.40 16.26 -4.13
C TYR A 211 -8.00 16.48 -4.70
N ASN A 212 -7.24 17.33 -4.02
CA ASN A 212 -5.82 17.52 -4.26
C ASN A 212 -5.12 17.70 -2.91
N SER A 213 -4.17 16.84 -2.65
CA SER A 213 -3.43 16.73 -1.41
C SER A 213 -1.94 16.86 -1.68
N LEU A 214 -1.27 17.71 -0.93
CA LEU A 214 0.17 17.95 -1.02
C LEU A 214 0.81 17.67 0.34
N SER A 215 1.59 16.60 0.42
CA SER A 215 2.41 16.28 1.59
C SER A 215 3.79 16.91 1.44
N TYR A 216 4.31 17.49 2.52
CA TYR A 216 5.60 18.16 2.59
C TYR A 216 6.24 18.00 3.97
N ASP A 217 7.51 18.36 4.12
CA ASP A 217 8.31 18.06 5.32
C ASP A 217 8.30 16.56 5.61
N LEU A 218 8.47 15.71 4.57
CA LEU A 218 8.29 14.26 4.64
C LEU A 218 9.27 13.63 5.64
N LEU A 219 8.76 12.76 6.50
CA LEU A 219 9.56 11.97 7.44
C LEU A 219 10.24 10.82 6.69
N TYR A 220 11.58 10.84 6.65
CA TYR A 220 12.36 9.91 5.84
C TYR A 220 13.65 9.49 6.54
N ASP A 221 14.06 8.24 6.34
CA ASP A 221 15.37 7.71 6.74
C ASP A 221 16.39 8.04 5.64
N GLN A 222 16.99 9.23 5.71
CA GLN A 222 17.95 9.70 4.72
C GLN A 222 19.24 8.89 4.83
N PRO A 223 19.68 8.22 3.76
CA PRO A 223 20.96 7.53 3.73
C PRO A 223 22.11 8.51 3.95
N ILE A 224 23.07 8.11 4.76
CA ILE A 224 24.31 8.86 5.01
C ILE A 224 25.51 7.94 4.77
N SER A 225 26.69 8.54 4.56
CA SER A 225 27.92 7.76 4.36
C SER A 225 28.18 6.86 5.57
N SER A 226 28.38 5.57 5.35
CA SER A 226 28.70 4.59 6.39
C SER A 226 30.02 4.90 7.14
N ILE A 227 30.89 5.73 6.57
CA ILE A 227 32.11 6.25 7.24
C ILE A 227 31.73 7.02 8.52
N SER A 228 30.52 7.60 8.59
CA SER A 228 30.02 8.29 9.78
C SER A 228 29.69 7.36 10.96
N GLY A 229 29.66 6.03 10.74
CA GLY A 229 29.26 5.04 11.74
C GLY A 229 27.75 4.75 11.77
N SER A 230 26.96 5.34 10.87
CA SER A 230 25.52 5.03 10.70
C SER A 230 25.19 4.98 9.21
N SER A 231 24.18 4.19 8.84
CA SER A 231 23.73 4.07 7.44
C SER A 231 22.66 5.11 7.08
N SER A 232 21.95 5.65 8.06
CA SER A 232 20.87 6.62 7.83
C SER A 232 20.63 7.52 9.03
N VAL A 233 19.94 8.62 8.78
CA VAL A 233 19.39 9.53 9.80
C VAL A 233 17.92 9.80 9.47
N LYS A 234 17.04 9.63 10.46
CA LYS A 234 15.63 10.00 10.30
C LYS A 234 15.46 11.50 10.48
N THR A 235 14.96 12.16 9.45
CA THR A 235 14.79 13.62 9.40
C THR A 235 13.58 14.00 8.58
N ASN A 236 13.19 15.29 8.60
CA ASN A 236 12.25 15.83 7.63
C ASN A 236 13.03 16.22 6.36
N LEU A 237 12.68 15.61 5.23
CA LEU A 237 13.20 16.06 3.94
C LEU A 237 12.61 17.45 3.62
N LYS A 238 13.41 18.47 3.85
CA LYS A 238 13.04 19.87 3.56
C LYS A 238 12.83 20.02 2.06
N ASN A 239 11.74 20.71 1.68
CA ASN A 239 11.30 20.93 0.30
C ASN A 239 10.81 19.68 -0.46
N ALA A 240 10.96 18.47 0.07
CA ALA A 240 10.37 17.30 -0.53
C ALA A 240 8.84 17.38 -0.48
N LYS A 241 8.21 17.08 -1.62
CA LYS A 241 6.76 17.20 -1.81
C LYS A 241 6.21 16.05 -2.62
N VAL A 242 5.12 15.47 -2.12
CA VAL A 242 4.36 14.44 -2.84
C VAL A 242 2.92 14.91 -2.98
N ARG A 243 2.40 14.78 -4.17
CA ARG A 243 1.02 15.13 -4.51
C ARG A 243 0.20 13.88 -4.76
N ASN A 244 -1.00 13.85 -4.18
CA ASN A 244 -2.06 12.93 -4.56
C ASN A 244 -3.26 13.76 -4.99
N SER A 245 -3.80 13.48 -6.17
CA SER A 245 -5.00 14.14 -6.68
C SER A 245 -5.90 13.14 -7.36
N GLY A 246 -7.20 13.33 -7.23
CA GLY A 246 -8.11 12.35 -7.76
C GLY A 246 -9.57 12.78 -7.75
N VAL A 247 -10.38 11.88 -8.27
CA VAL A 247 -11.83 11.98 -8.28
C VAL A 247 -12.44 10.72 -7.70
N ASP A 248 -13.48 10.90 -6.89
CA ASP A 248 -14.31 9.82 -6.37
C ASP A 248 -15.74 10.08 -6.80
N PHE A 249 -16.38 9.06 -7.33
CA PHE A 249 -17.78 9.11 -7.72
C PHE A 249 -18.53 7.92 -7.15
N GLN A 250 -19.70 8.18 -6.56
CA GLN A 250 -20.60 7.15 -6.02
C GLN A 250 -22.01 7.35 -6.55
N ILE A 251 -22.67 6.27 -6.85
CA ILE A 251 -24.09 6.21 -7.19
C ILE A 251 -24.78 5.20 -6.30
N ASP A 252 -25.87 5.61 -5.65
CA ASP A 252 -26.76 4.75 -4.89
C ASP A 252 -28.16 4.81 -5.53
N GLY A 253 -28.72 3.66 -5.84
CA GLY A 253 -30.00 3.57 -6.52
C GLY A 253 -30.96 2.56 -5.87
N ARG A 254 -32.21 2.98 -5.60
CA ARG A 254 -33.32 2.11 -5.30
C ARG A 254 -34.07 1.82 -6.59
N ILE A 255 -33.63 0.78 -7.31
CA ILE A 255 -34.10 0.48 -8.68
C ILE A 255 -35.54 0.01 -8.65
N LEU A 256 -35.83 -0.98 -7.78
CA LEU A 256 -37.17 -1.52 -7.58
C LEU A 256 -37.57 -1.39 -6.11
N THR A 257 -38.83 -0.96 -5.87
CA THR A 257 -39.33 -0.64 -4.52
C THR A 257 -40.67 -1.36 -4.19
N GLY A 258 -41.13 -2.28 -5.06
CA GLY A 258 -42.31 -3.09 -4.86
C GLY A 258 -42.07 -4.29 -3.93
N ASP A 259 -42.81 -5.38 -4.16
CA ASP A 259 -42.61 -6.65 -3.43
C ASP A 259 -41.23 -7.23 -3.66
N PHE A 260 -40.71 -7.11 -4.87
CA PHE A 260 -39.29 -7.31 -5.17
C PHE A 260 -38.58 -5.97 -5.08
N LYS A 261 -37.63 -5.90 -4.16
CA LYS A 261 -36.78 -4.70 -3.95
C LYS A 261 -35.39 -4.97 -4.50
N TRP A 262 -34.87 -3.98 -5.19
CA TRP A 262 -33.51 -4.01 -5.71
C TRP A 262 -32.83 -2.69 -5.46
N ASN A 263 -31.72 -2.73 -4.69
CA ASN A 263 -30.85 -1.59 -4.46
C ASN A 263 -29.46 -1.89 -5.05
N VAL A 264 -28.83 -0.86 -5.57
CA VAL A 264 -27.46 -0.91 -6.09
C VAL A 264 -26.69 0.27 -5.54
N SER A 265 -25.46 0.02 -5.08
CA SER A 265 -24.47 1.04 -4.78
C SER A 265 -23.23 0.75 -5.60
N ALA A 266 -22.72 1.74 -6.33
CA ALA A 266 -21.46 1.60 -7.06
C ALA A 266 -20.60 2.83 -6.82
N ASN A 267 -19.30 2.60 -6.75
CA ASN A 267 -18.30 3.67 -6.64
C ASN A 267 -17.13 3.41 -7.58
N ILE A 268 -16.48 4.50 -7.97
CA ILE A 268 -15.23 4.48 -8.74
C ILE A 268 -14.31 5.58 -8.17
N SER A 269 -13.04 5.26 -8.03
CA SER A 269 -12.02 6.16 -7.55
C SER A 269 -10.82 6.15 -8.48
N VAL A 270 -10.35 7.34 -8.82
CA VAL A 270 -9.11 7.58 -9.58
C VAL A 270 -8.19 8.39 -8.70
N ASN A 271 -7.00 7.87 -8.41
CA ASN A 271 -5.95 8.59 -7.69
C ASN A 271 -4.69 8.67 -8.55
N ARG A 272 -4.06 9.83 -8.60
CA ARG A 272 -2.76 10.05 -9.25
C ARG A 272 -1.76 10.51 -8.20
N ASN A 273 -0.80 9.62 -7.92
CA ASN A 273 0.34 9.91 -7.05
C ASN A 273 1.47 10.52 -7.88
N LYS A 274 2.12 11.57 -7.38
CA LYS A 274 3.26 12.20 -8.05
C LYS A 274 4.23 12.79 -7.04
N VAL A 275 5.48 12.43 -7.14
CA VAL A 275 6.59 13.12 -6.48
C VAL A 275 6.80 14.45 -7.18
N VAL A 276 6.60 15.56 -6.48
CA VAL A 276 6.78 16.91 -7.03
C VAL A 276 8.23 17.33 -6.91
N ASP A 277 8.83 17.04 -5.76
CA ASP A 277 10.21 17.41 -5.43
C ASP A 277 10.75 16.43 -4.36
N LEU A 278 12.02 16.08 -4.42
CA LEU A 278 12.71 15.24 -3.43
C LEU A 278 13.68 16.03 -2.55
N GLY A 279 13.55 17.36 -2.51
CA GLY A 279 14.36 18.20 -1.62
C GLY A 279 15.85 18.24 -2.00
N GLY A 280 16.17 18.16 -3.30
CA GLY A 280 17.54 18.19 -3.82
C GLY A 280 18.17 16.80 -4.02
N ILE A 281 17.43 15.72 -3.74
CA ILE A 281 17.82 14.36 -4.10
C ILE A 281 17.29 14.09 -5.52
N ASN A 282 18.16 13.60 -6.42
CA ASN A 282 17.73 13.29 -7.79
C ASN A 282 16.87 12.03 -7.83
N ASP A 283 17.42 10.92 -7.31
CA ASP A 283 16.79 9.61 -7.33
C ASP A 283 16.98 8.91 -5.99
N LEU A 284 15.91 8.30 -5.49
CA LEU A 284 15.91 7.40 -4.36
C LEU A 284 15.77 5.96 -4.87
N TYR A 285 16.89 5.26 -4.95
CA TYR A 285 16.90 3.84 -5.30
C TYR A 285 16.59 3.00 -4.08
N LEU A 286 15.63 2.10 -4.23
CA LEU A 286 15.13 1.26 -3.15
C LEU A 286 15.45 -0.21 -3.44
N VAL A 287 16.04 -0.83 -2.44
CA VAL A 287 16.50 -2.21 -2.51
C VAL A 287 15.46 -3.12 -1.85
N SER A 288 15.04 -4.14 -2.59
CA SER A 288 14.16 -5.20 -2.11
C SER A 288 14.96 -6.41 -1.61
N GLU A 289 14.44 -7.61 -1.81
CA GLU A 289 15.12 -8.85 -1.47
C GLU A 289 16.38 -9.07 -2.33
N ARG A 290 17.34 -9.84 -1.79
CA ARG A 290 18.60 -10.16 -2.46
C ARG A 290 19.47 -8.95 -2.85
N ASN A 291 19.30 -7.83 -2.16
CA ASN A 291 19.98 -6.58 -2.50
C ASN A 291 19.74 -6.10 -3.94
N VAL A 292 18.58 -6.45 -4.51
CA VAL A 292 18.18 -6.02 -5.85
C VAL A 292 17.53 -4.64 -5.75
N VAL A 293 18.03 -3.67 -6.52
CA VAL A 293 17.33 -2.39 -6.73
C VAL A 293 16.10 -2.67 -7.57
N SER A 294 14.92 -2.51 -6.97
CA SER A 294 13.64 -2.85 -7.62
C SER A 294 12.76 -1.64 -7.86
N HIS A 295 12.94 -0.58 -7.09
CA HIS A 295 12.12 0.62 -7.18
C HIS A 295 13.00 1.87 -7.19
N VAL A 296 12.44 2.91 -7.78
CA VAL A 296 13.00 4.25 -7.71
C VAL A 296 11.90 5.25 -7.37
N THR A 297 12.19 6.18 -6.50
CA THR A 297 11.37 7.36 -6.29
C THR A 297 12.09 8.55 -6.90
N ARG A 298 11.47 9.18 -7.90
CA ARG A 298 12.03 10.25 -8.73
C ARG A 298 11.01 11.36 -8.91
N SER A 299 11.46 12.61 -8.96
CA SER A 299 10.61 13.76 -9.27
C SER A 299 9.92 13.59 -10.62
N GLY A 300 8.61 13.82 -10.64
CA GLY A 300 7.76 13.65 -11.82
C GLY A 300 7.03 12.31 -11.92
N LEU A 301 7.47 11.28 -11.21
CA LEU A 301 6.92 9.92 -11.20
C LEU A 301 6.12 9.63 -9.91
N PRO A 302 5.32 8.56 -9.88
CA PRO A 302 4.77 8.01 -8.64
C PRO A 302 5.87 7.54 -7.68
N ILE A 303 5.58 7.54 -6.37
CA ILE A 303 6.47 6.96 -5.36
C ILE A 303 6.65 5.46 -5.65
N GLY A 304 7.91 4.99 -5.57
CA GLY A 304 8.20 3.57 -5.72
C GLY A 304 7.85 3.03 -7.10
N SER A 305 8.14 3.80 -8.16
CA SER A 305 8.05 3.29 -9.54
C SER A 305 9.02 2.14 -9.75
N PHE A 306 8.61 1.12 -10.49
CA PHE A 306 9.43 -0.06 -10.76
C PHE A 306 10.63 0.31 -11.63
N TYR A 307 11.78 -0.23 -11.27
CA TYR A 307 13.04 0.15 -11.90
C TYR A 307 13.92 -1.07 -12.17
N GLY A 308 14.26 -1.30 -13.43
CA GLY A 308 15.03 -2.48 -13.83
C GLY A 308 15.35 -2.49 -15.30
N TYR A 309 15.70 -3.65 -15.81
CA TYR A 309 16.10 -3.85 -17.21
C TYR A 309 14.89 -4.14 -18.10
N ILE A 310 14.96 -3.73 -19.37
CA ILE A 310 13.96 -4.10 -20.37
C ILE A 310 14.44 -5.37 -21.08
N ALA A 311 13.60 -6.40 -21.04
CA ALA A 311 13.82 -7.64 -21.79
C ALA A 311 13.21 -7.50 -23.19
N ASP A 312 14.06 -7.54 -24.22
CA ASP A 312 13.68 -7.39 -25.63
C ASP A 312 13.61 -8.76 -26.36
N GLY A 313 13.52 -9.85 -25.63
CA GLY A 313 13.40 -11.20 -26.16
C GLY A 313 14.53 -12.13 -25.72
N ILE A 314 14.79 -13.13 -26.54
CA ILE A 314 15.77 -14.19 -26.28
C ILE A 314 16.89 -14.11 -27.34
N ILE A 315 18.12 -14.33 -26.92
CA ILE A 315 19.29 -14.38 -27.77
C ILE A 315 19.21 -15.65 -28.64
N SER A 316 19.12 -15.47 -29.96
CA SER A 316 19.15 -16.55 -30.94
C SER A 316 20.58 -17.08 -31.18
N GLU A 317 20.73 -18.21 -31.86
CA GLU A 317 22.05 -18.71 -32.27
C GLU A 317 22.77 -17.75 -33.24
N LYS A 318 22.00 -17.05 -34.08
CA LYS A 318 22.51 -15.99 -34.95
C LYS A 318 23.00 -14.78 -34.13
N ASP A 319 22.19 -14.32 -33.13
CA ASP A 319 22.60 -13.24 -32.26
C ASP A 319 23.89 -13.61 -31.51
N TYR A 320 23.97 -14.85 -31.01
CA TYR A 320 25.16 -15.35 -30.32
C TYR A 320 26.41 -15.32 -31.22
N THR A 321 26.28 -15.74 -32.47
CA THR A 321 27.38 -15.68 -33.44
C THR A 321 27.87 -14.25 -33.63
N ASN A 322 26.95 -13.29 -33.76
CA ASN A 322 27.27 -11.87 -33.88
C ASN A 322 27.93 -11.32 -32.61
N ILE A 323 27.43 -11.70 -31.43
CA ILE A 323 28.02 -11.34 -30.14
C ILE A 323 29.48 -11.84 -30.04
N MET A 324 29.78 -13.05 -30.54
CA MET A 324 31.13 -13.59 -30.51
C MET A 324 32.07 -12.85 -31.49
N ILE A 325 31.55 -12.35 -32.62
CA ILE A 325 32.30 -11.44 -33.50
C ILE A 325 32.58 -10.11 -32.78
N ASP A 326 31.59 -9.52 -32.16
CA ASP A 326 31.76 -8.30 -31.38
C ASP A 326 32.79 -8.49 -30.26
N LYS A 327 32.71 -9.62 -29.53
CA LYS A 327 33.68 -9.98 -28.48
C LYS A 327 35.13 -9.96 -28.97
N SER A 328 35.36 -10.44 -30.20
CA SER A 328 36.71 -10.48 -30.79
C SER A 328 37.29 -9.08 -31.08
N ASN A 329 36.45 -8.05 -31.12
CA ASN A 329 36.83 -6.67 -31.36
C ASN A 329 37.02 -5.86 -30.05
N LEU A 330 36.83 -6.49 -28.87
CA LEU A 330 37.10 -5.84 -27.60
C LEU A 330 38.60 -5.66 -27.37
N VAL A 331 39.01 -4.42 -27.09
CA VAL A 331 40.38 -4.08 -26.69
C VAL A 331 40.37 -3.62 -25.26
N ASN A 332 41.05 -4.34 -24.36
CA ASN A 332 41.06 -4.07 -22.92
C ASN A 332 39.64 -3.94 -22.32
N GLY A 333 38.68 -4.75 -22.79
CA GLY A 333 37.31 -4.76 -22.29
C GLY A 333 36.42 -3.61 -22.78
N LYS A 334 36.89 -2.83 -23.77
CA LYS A 334 36.13 -1.74 -24.40
C LYS A 334 36.12 -1.90 -25.93
N PHE A 335 35.08 -1.41 -26.56
CA PHE A 335 35.04 -1.28 -28.01
C PHE A 335 35.88 -0.07 -28.47
N PRO A 336 36.51 -0.16 -29.64
CA PRO A 336 37.12 1.01 -30.27
C PRO A 336 36.10 2.11 -30.53
N ASP A 337 36.56 3.36 -30.51
CA ASP A 337 35.70 4.51 -30.81
C ASP A 337 35.05 4.37 -32.18
N GLY A 338 33.73 4.55 -32.22
CA GLY A 338 32.94 4.42 -33.44
C GLY A 338 32.60 2.99 -33.85
N TYR A 339 32.93 1.97 -33.06
CA TYR A 339 32.52 0.60 -33.30
C TYR A 339 31.01 0.46 -33.21
N GLN A 340 30.39 -0.15 -34.21
CA GLN A 340 28.96 -0.47 -34.19
C GLN A 340 28.80 -1.96 -33.93
N LEU A 341 28.00 -2.31 -32.93
CA LEU A 341 27.70 -3.70 -32.63
C LEU A 341 26.98 -4.37 -33.79
N ILE A 342 27.34 -5.61 -34.05
CA ILE A 342 26.69 -6.51 -35.01
C ILE A 342 25.59 -7.30 -34.33
N GLY A 343 25.84 -7.72 -33.07
CA GLY A 343 24.90 -8.42 -32.22
C GLY A 343 24.30 -7.52 -31.15
N PRO A 344 23.36 -8.03 -30.34
CA PRO A 344 22.82 -7.29 -29.18
C PRO A 344 23.88 -7.08 -28.10
N ALA A 345 23.77 -5.97 -27.35
CA ALA A 345 24.58 -5.72 -26.17
C ALA A 345 24.32 -6.77 -25.09
N VAL A 346 25.34 -7.10 -24.33
CA VAL A 346 25.27 -8.14 -23.30
C VAL A 346 25.95 -7.70 -21.99
N PRO A 347 25.52 -8.26 -20.84
CA PRO A 347 26.14 -7.93 -19.56
C PRO A 347 27.60 -8.40 -19.43
N ASN A 348 27.91 -9.50 -20.09
CA ASN A 348 29.24 -10.11 -20.04
C ASN A 348 29.47 -11.01 -21.24
N TYR A 349 30.43 -10.69 -22.07
CA TYR A 349 30.77 -11.45 -23.27
C TYR A 349 31.34 -12.84 -23.00
N ASN A 350 31.70 -13.18 -21.76
CA ASN A 350 32.28 -14.48 -21.43
C ASN A 350 31.23 -15.55 -21.05
N ASN A 351 30.09 -15.12 -20.53
CA ASN A 351 29.08 -16.00 -19.90
C ASN A 351 27.72 -15.94 -20.62
N ILE A 352 27.69 -15.53 -21.86
CA ILE A 352 26.46 -15.44 -22.65
C ILE A 352 26.28 -16.72 -23.51
N HIS A 353 25.04 -17.12 -23.67
CA HIS A 353 24.68 -18.31 -24.47
C HIS A 353 23.39 -18.04 -25.24
N PRO A 354 23.17 -18.78 -26.36
CA PRO A 354 21.87 -18.79 -27.01
C PRO A 354 20.78 -19.19 -26.01
N GLY A 355 19.62 -18.55 -26.09
CA GLY A 355 18.53 -18.75 -25.14
C GLY A 355 18.60 -17.88 -23.88
N ASP A 356 19.65 -17.11 -23.66
CA ASP A 356 19.67 -16.07 -22.59
C ASP A 356 18.80 -14.87 -22.97
N VAL A 357 18.39 -14.09 -21.99
CA VAL A 357 17.57 -12.90 -22.22
C VAL A 357 18.39 -11.84 -22.96
N LYS A 358 17.77 -11.28 -23.98
CA LYS A 358 18.27 -10.13 -24.72
C LYS A 358 17.83 -8.85 -24.02
N TRP A 359 18.78 -8.06 -23.58
CA TRP A 359 18.55 -6.83 -22.84
C TRP A 359 18.60 -5.61 -23.75
N ARG A 360 17.82 -4.57 -23.43
CA ARG A 360 17.89 -3.29 -24.11
C ARG A 360 19.12 -2.51 -23.63
N ASP A 361 19.97 -2.11 -24.58
CA ASP A 361 21.07 -1.17 -24.37
C ASP A 361 20.52 0.26 -24.51
N VAL A 362 20.28 0.91 -23.37
CA VAL A 362 19.61 2.21 -23.32
C VAL A 362 20.59 3.33 -23.65
N ASP A 363 21.79 3.27 -23.14
CA ASP A 363 22.84 4.28 -23.35
C ASP A 363 23.66 4.03 -24.64
N LYS A 364 23.40 2.91 -25.34
CA LYS A 364 24.01 2.51 -26.62
C LYS A 364 25.55 2.40 -26.56
N ASN A 365 26.06 1.98 -25.42
CA ASN A 365 27.49 1.81 -25.23
C ASN A 365 28.01 0.39 -25.55
N GLY A 366 27.10 -0.55 -25.86
CA GLY A 366 27.41 -1.93 -26.24
C GLY A 366 27.55 -2.89 -25.07
N LEU A 367 27.35 -2.44 -23.85
CA LEU A 367 27.41 -3.24 -22.63
C LEU A 367 26.17 -3.00 -21.77
N ILE A 368 25.60 -4.05 -21.25
CA ILE A 368 24.46 -3.93 -20.31
C ILE A 368 24.97 -3.72 -18.90
N THR A 369 24.78 -2.53 -18.42
CA THR A 369 25.24 -2.04 -17.10
C THR A 369 24.07 -1.55 -16.25
N GLU A 370 24.33 -0.93 -15.12
CA GLU A 370 23.29 -0.29 -14.28
C GLU A 370 22.65 0.92 -14.95
N ASN A 371 23.32 1.53 -15.93
CA ASN A 371 22.81 2.67 -16.68
C ASN A 371 21.69 2.30 -17.65
N ASP A 372 21.54 1.00 -17.96
CA ASP A 372 20.50 0.47 -18.86
C ASP A 372 19.19 0.13 -18.15
N ARG A 373 19.08 0.51 -16.86
CA ARG A 373 17.82 0.36 -16.13
C ARG A 373 16.88 1.51 -16.45
N GLU A 374 15.61 1.18 -16.66
CA GLU A 374 14.53 2.12 -16.93
C GLU A 374 13.34 1.94 -15.99
N ILE A 375 12.38 2.84 -16.08
CA ILE A 375 11.09 2.70 -15.41
C ILE A 375 10.31 1.60 -16.13
N LEU A 376 9.92 0.57 -15.38
CA LEU A 376 9.20 -0.58 -15.90
C LEU A 376 7.69 -0.47 -15.72
N GLY A 377 7.25 0.39 -14.78
CA GLY A 377 5.85 0.55 -14.45
C GLY A 377 5.65 1.02 -13.01
N ASN A 378 4.45 0.84 -12.47
CA ASN A 378 4.13 1.20 -11.09
C ASN A 378 2.91 0.44 -10.56
N ALA A 379 2.77 0.37 -9.22
CA ALA A 379 1.69 -0.33 -8.55
C ALA A 379 0.38 0.46 -8.42
N TYR A 380 0.33 1.71 -8.89
CA TYR A 380 -0.86 2.54 -8.72
C TYR A 380 -1.87 2.27 -9.82
N PRO A 381 -3.11 1.88 -9.48
CA PRO A 381 -4.12 1.61 -10.48
C PRO A 381 -4.58 2.87 -11.20
N ASP A 382 -5.05 2.71 -12.42
CA ASP A 382 -5.74 3.76 -13.15
C ASP A 382 -7.04 4.13 -12.47
N PHE A 383 -7.79 3.13 -12.01
CA PHE A 383 -8.96 3.31 -11.16
C PHE A 383 -9.26 2.05 -10.35
N THR A 384 -9.92 2.26 -9.23
CA THR A 384 -10.54 1.20 -8.41
C THR A 384 -12.04 1.38 -8.41
N TYR A 385 -12.78 0.29 -8.24
CA TYR A 385 -14.23 0.34 -8.21
C TYR A 385 -14.83 -0.70 -7.27
N GLY A 386 -16.00 -0.39 -6.78
CA GLY A 386 -16.81 -1.28 -5.96
C GLY A 386 -18.26 -1.27 -6.41
N ILE A 387 -18.92 -2.43 -6.36
CA ILE A 387 -20.34 -2.57 -6.66
C ILE A 387 -20.95 -3.44 -5.59
N SER A 388 -22.00 -2.94 -4.94
CA SER A 388 -22.85 -3.71 -4.04
C SER A 388 -24.26 -3.75 -4.56
N THR A 389 -24.87 -4.92 -4.56
CA THR A 389 -26.27 -5.08 -4.98
C THR A 389 -27.02 -5.89 -3.95
N ASP A 390 -28.21 -5.40 -3.58
CA ASP A 390 -29.08 -5.99 -2.59
C ASP A 390 -30.44 -6.29 -3.22
N PHE A 391 -30.83 -7.54 -3.16
CA PHE A 391 -32.15 -7.98 -3.59
C PHE A 391 -32.95 -8.45 -2.37
N SER A 392 -34.22 -8.10 -2.30
CA SER A 392 -35.13 -8.72 -1.33
C SER A 392 -36.47 -9.03 -1.94
N TYR A 393 -36.95 -10.24 -1.68
CA TYR A 393 -38.27 -10.70 -2.11
C TYR A 393 -38.91 -11.51 -1.00
N LYS A 394 -40.05 -11.02 -0.49
CA LYS A 394 -40.71 -11.61 0.67
C LYS A 394 -39.71 -11.75 1.85
N ASN A 395 -39.39 -12.99 2.20
CA ASN A 395 -38.54 -13.32 3.34
C ASN A 395 -37.06 -13.58 2.96
N PHE A 396 -36.75 -13.60 1.66
CA PHE A 396 -35.40 -13.79 1.17
C PHE A 396 -34.68 -12.46 0.96
N ASP A 397 -33.42 -12.41 1.30
CA ASP A 397 -32.49 -11.34 0.95
C ASP A 397 -31.21 -11.93 0.34
N LEU A 398 -30.74 -11.30 -0.72
CA LEU A 398 -29.46 -11.62 -1.36
C LEU A 398 -28.65 -10.35 -1.48
N ARG A 399 -27.43 -10.36 -0.93
CA ARG A 399 -26.45 -9.30 -1.11
C ARG A 399 -25.24 -9.85 -1.83
N ALA A 400 -24.73 -9.11 -2.81
CA ALA A 400 -23.45 -9.39 -3.43
C ALA A 400 -22.60 -8.11 -3.50
N THR A 401 -21.31 -8.25 -3.18
CA THR A 401 -20.33 -7.16 -3.23
C THR A 401 -19.17 -7.56 -4.12
N PHE A 402 -18.87 -6.70 -5.07
CA PHE A 402 -17.78 -6.86 -6.01
C PHE A 402 -16.79 -5.72 -5.84
N THR A 403 -15.52 -6.01 -5.99
CA THR A 403 -14.43 -5.03 -5.97
C THR A 403 -13.50 -5.28 -7.15
N GLY A 404 -12.87 -4.24 -7.64
CA GLY A 404 -11.89 -4.35 -8.70
C GLY A 404 -10.90 -3.20 -8.74
N SER A 405 -9.78 -3.48 -9.38
CA SER A 405 -8.70 -2.55 -9.65
C SER A 405 -8.25 -2.76 -11.10
N GLN A 406 -7.96 -1.67 -11.81
CA GLN A 406 -7.52 -1.72 -13.19
C GLN A 406 -6.26 -0.90 -13.39
N GLY A 407 -5.32 -1.42 -14.19
CA GLY A 407 -4.09 -0.73 -14.58
C GLY A 407 -2.99 -0.71 -13.52
N ALA A 408 -3.16 -1.43 -12.39
CA ALA A 408 -2.06 -1.66 -11.46
C ALA A 408 -1.11 -2.72 -12.02
N GLU A 409 0.18 -2.55 -11.78
CA GLU A 409 1.20 -3.53 -12.11
C GLU A 409 1.88 -4.06 -10.85
N VAL A 410 2.48 -5.25 -10.94
CA VAL A 410 3.16 -5.93 -9.84
C VAL A 410 4.49 -6.50 -10.32
N ILE A 411 5.54 -6.32 -9.54
CA ILE A 411 6.78 -7.09 -9.70
C ILE A 411 6.54 -8.47 -9.09
N ASN A 412 6.32 -9.46 -9.95
CA ASN A 412 6.21 -10.87 -9.56
C ASN A 412 7.61 -11.46 -9.33
N PHE A 413 8.18 -11.19 -8.15
CA PHE A 413 9.53 -11.64 -7.84
C PHE A 413 9.63 -13.15 -7.57
N GLN A 414 8.48 -13.86 -7.51
CA GLN A 414 8.47 -15.32 -7.47
C GLN A 414 9.10 -15.90 -8.75
N LYS A 415 8.95 -15.21 -9.90
CA LYS A 415 9.59 -15.60 -11.16
C LYS A 415 11.11 -15.69 -11.04
N TYR A 416 11.74 -14.89 -10.18
CA TYR A 416 13.18 -14.94 -9.92
C TYR A 416 13.64 -16.33 -9.45
N TYR A 417 12.82 -17.04 -8.69
CA TYR A 417 13.13 -18.38 -8.19
C TYR A 417 12.52 -19.48 -9.05
N LEU A 418 11.27 -19.31 -9.46
CA LEU A 418 10.48 -20.37 -10.06
C LEU A 418 10.72 -20.52 -11.58
N TYR A 419 11.44 -19.57 -12.20
CA TYR A 419 11.92 -19.66 -13.59
C TYR A 419 13.45 -19.76 -13.69
N ASN A 420 14.13 -19.85 -12.57
CA ASN A 420 15.59 -19.86 -12.52
C ASN A 420 16.18 -21.04 -13.31
N MET A 421 15.59 -22.23 -13.16
CA MET A 421 16.08 -23.48 -13.77
C MET A 421 17.55 -23.79 -13.42
N GLU A 422 18.04 -23.29 -12.27
CA GLU A 422 19.35 -23.60 -11.70
C GLU A 422 19.19 -24.40 -10.41
N GLY A 423 20.09 -25.34 -10.18
CA GLY A 423 20.11 -26.13 -8.93
C GLY A 423 18.98 -27.15 -8.82
N SER A 424 18.58 -27.45 -7.57
CA SER A 424 17.62 -28.52 -7.23
C SER A 424 16.25 -28.01 -6.81
N GLY A 425 15.98 -26.70 -6.92
CA GLY A 425 14.70 -26.11 -6.53
C GLY A 425 13.54 -26.50 -7.45
N ASN A 426 12.33 -26.52 -6.92
CA ASN A 426 11.12 -26.68 -7.73
C ASN A 426 10.93 -25.49 -8.65
N GLN A 427 10.37 -25.76 -9.86
CA GLN A 427 10.11 -24.77 -10.89
C GLN A 427 8.62 -24.79 -11.27
N LEU A 428 8.14 -23.73 -11.90
CA LEU A 428 6.80 -23.70 -12.49
C LEU A 428 6.74 -24.61 -13.71
N ALA A 429 5.56 -25.20 -13.97
CA ALA A 429 5.37 -26.08 -15.13
C ALA A 429 5.59 -25.35 -16.47
N SER A 430 5.40 -24.04 -16.51
CA SER A 430 5.64 -23.18 -17.69
C SER A 430 7.08 -23.20 -18.17
N VAL A 431 8.07 -23.57 -17.34
CA VAL A 431 9.47 -23.75 -17.78
C VAL A 431 9.67 -24.89 -18.78
N LEU A 432 8.69 -25.77 -18.92
CA LEU A 432 8.70 -26.78 -19.99
C LEU A 432 8.65 -26.14 -21.38
N ASN A 433 8.09 -24.95 -21.50
CA ASN A 433 8.02 -24.15 -22.72
C ASN A 433 9.21 -23.18 -22.87
N ARG A 434 10.32 -23.44 -22.21
CA ARG A 434 11.54 -22.64 -22.33
C ARG A 434 12.14 -22.71 -23.71
N TRP A 435 13.04 -21.80 -24.00
CA TRP A 435 13.86 -21.89 -25.22
C TRP A 435 14.75 -23.16 -25.22
N HIS A 436 14.77 -23.89 -26.33
CA HIS A 436 15.60 -25.08 -26.54
C HIS A 436 16.59 -24.87 -27.69
N SER A 437 16.13 -24.30 -28.80
CA SER A 437 16.91 -23.94 -30.00
C SER A 437 16.12 -22.90 -30.82
N ASP A 438 16.72 -22.37 -31.87
CA ASP A 438 16.03 -21.44 -32.78
C ASP A 438 14.85 -22.11 -33.52
N GLU A 439 14.93 -23.46 -33.80
CA GLU A 439 13.83 -24.24 -34.37
C GLU A 439 12.73 -24.55 -33.32
N ASN A 440 13.09 -24.56 -32.04
CA ASN A 440 12.16 -24.75 -30.93
C ASN A 440 12.36 -23.67 -29.87
N PRO A 441 11.93 -22.44 -30.15
CA PRO A 441 12.15 -21.29 -29.27
C PRO A 441 11.24 -21.31 -28.02
N GLY A 442 10.34 -22.27 -27.88
CA GLY A 442 9.39 -22.32 -26.78
C GLY A 442 8.34 -21.21 -26.86
N SER A 443 7.91 -20.67 -25.71
CA SER A 443 6.88 -19.60 -25.64
C SER A 443 7.42 -18.20 -25.94
N GLY A 444 8.72 -18.05 -26.21
CA GLY A 444 9.36 -16.75 -26.46
C GLY A 444 9.61 -15.89 -25.21
N GLY A 445 9.07 -16.28 -24.07
CA GLY A 445 9.18 -15.53 -22.80
C GLY A 445 9.98 -16.25 -21.70
N VAL A 446 10.35 -17.51 -21.89
CA VAL A 446 11.10 -18.29 -20.92
C VAL A 446 12.47 -18.63 -21.48
N PHE A 447 13.51 -18.19 -20.81
CA PHE A 447 14.89 -18.38 -21.21
C PHE A 447 15.36 -19.85 -21.02
N ARG A 448 16.57 -20.14 -21.50
CA ARG A 448 17.15 -21.49 -21.44
C ARG A 448 17.36 -21.99 -20.01
N ALA A 449 17.42 -23.30 -19.85
CA ALA A 449 17.88 -23.90 -18.60
C ALA A 449 19.38 -23.61 -18.39
N ALA A 450 19.73 -23.24 -17.16
CA ALA A 450 21.11 -22.99 -16.77
C ALA A 450 21.73 -24.21 -16.10
N ARG A 451 23.07 -24.26 -16.09
CA ARG A 451 23.89 -25.26 -15.40
C ARG A 451 25.03 -24.55 -14.69
N SER A 452 25.61 -25.19 -13.66
CA SER A 452 26.76 -24.63 -12.93
C SER A 452 27.95 -24.25 -13.83
N SER A 453 28.16 -24.95 -14.93
CA SER A 453 29.20 -24.64 -15.93
C SER A 453 28.80 -23.57 -16.94
N THR A 454 27.52 -23.23 -17.02
CA THR A 454 26.96 -22.21 -17.92
C THR A 454 25.89 -21.42 -17.16
N PRO A 455 26.31 -20.55 -16.22
CA PRO A 455 25.40 -19.83 -15.36
C PRO A 455 24.46 -18.95 -16.17
N ASN A 456 23.28 -18.77 -15.66
CA ASN A 456 22.26 -17.95 -16.28
C ASN A 456 22.51 -16.46 -15.97
N THR A 457 22.66 -15.65 -17.01
CA THR A 457 22.77 -14.19 -16.88
C THR A 457 21.43 -13.48 -16.92
N SER A 458 20.35 -14.25 -17.04
CA SER A 458 18.99 -13.76 -17.26
C SER A 458 18.23 -13.40 -15.97
N GLN A 459 18.79 -13.75 -14.81
CA GLN A 459 18.19 -13.42 -13.50
C GLN A 459 18.43 -11.97 -13.09
N ARG A 460 17.77 -11.06 -13.77
CA ARG A 460 17.78 -9.64 -13.43
C ARG A 460 16.37 -9.15 -13.25
N LEU A 461 16.17 -8.21 -12.32
CA LEU A 461 14.90 -7.51 -12.24
C LEU A 461 14.63 -6.79 -13.57
N SER A 462 13.54 -7.13 -14.20
CA SER A 462 13.26 -6.68 -15.56
C SER A 462 11.77 -6.64 -15.87
N SER A 463 11.43 -6.09 -17.02
CA SER A 463 10.06 -6.09 -17.55
C SER A 463 9.43 -7.48 -17.64
N TYR A 464 10.25 -8.53 -17.71
CA TYR A 464 9.82 -9.93 -17.66
C TYR A 464 9.11 -10.32 -16.34
N MET A 465 9.44 -9.63 -15.24
CA MET A 465 8.87 -9.88 -13.92
C MET A 465 7.71 -8.95 -13.59
N VAL A 466 7.37 -8.02 -14.48
CA VAL A 466 6.26 -7.08 -14.27
C VAL A 466 5.01 -7.66 -14.92
N ASP A 467 4.01 -7.94 -14.10
CA ASP A 467 2.72 -8.48 -14.50
C ASP A 467 1.60 -7.46 -14.29
N ASP A 468 0.54 -7.57 -15.10
CA ASP A 468 -0.71 -6.84 -14.87
C ASP A 468 -1.42 -7.40 -13.62
N ALA A 469 -1.69 -6.54 -12.66
CA ALA A 469 -2.38 -6.85 -11.42
C ALA A 469 -3.86 -6.41 -11.44
N SER A 470 -4.41 -6.13 -12.60
CA SER A 470 -5.83 -5.83 -12.75
C SER A 470 -6.69 -7.02 -12.32
N TYR A 471 -7.78 -6.73 -11.60
CA TYR A 471 -8.68 -7.79 -11.17
C TYR A 471 -10.14 -7.31 -11.02
N PHE A 472 -11.03 -8.29 -11.06
CA PHE A 472 -12.43 -8.21 -10.63
C PHE A 472 -12.74 -9.34 -9.68
N ARG A 473 -13.24 -9.03 -8.48
CA ARG A 473 -13.50 -10.00 -7.42
C ARG A 473 -14.94 -9.94 -6.92
N CYS A 474 -15.55 -11.11 -6.76
CA CYS A 474 -16.71 -11.24 -5.90
C CYS A 474 -16.23 -11.37 -4.45
N ALA A 475 -16.19 -10.24 -3.75
CA ALA A 475 -15.65 -10.15 -2.39
C ALA A 475 -16.55 -10.83 -1.36
N ASN A 476 -17.87 -10.71 -1.51
CA ASN A 476 -18.85 -11.37 -0.64
C ASN A 476 -20.16 -11.63 -1.40
N ILE A 477 -20.78 -12.77 -1.12
CA ILE A 477 -22.15 -13.05 -1.49
C ILE A 477 -22.86 -13.69 -0.28
N THR A 478 -24.01 -13.14 0.09
CA THR A 478 -24.80 -13.60 1.24
C THR A 478 -26.25 -13.78 0.85
N LEU A 479 -26.78 -14.97 1.08
CA LEU A 479 -28.20 -15.29 0.94
C LEU A 479 -28.79 -15.49 2.34
N GLY A 480 -29.82 -14.72 2.68
CA GLY A 480 -30.51 -14.77 3.95
C GLY A 480 -31.98 -15.14 3.80
N TYR A 481 -32.51 -15.77 4.83
CA TYR A 481 -33.94 -16.02 4.98
C TYR A 481 -34.42 -15.55 6.35
N ASN A 482 -35.37 -14.63 6.36
CA ASN A 482 -35.99 -14.09 7.57
C ASN A 482 -37.26 -14.87 7.86
N PHE A 483 -37.34 -15.57 8.95
CA PHE A 483 -38.53 -16.35 9.30
C PHE A 483 -39.73 -15.42 9.57
N PRO A 484 -40.96 -15.81 9.11
CA PRO A 484 -42.12 -15.00 9.35
C PRO A 484 -42.36 -14.75 10.84
N VAL A 485 -42.63 -13.51 11.21
CA VAL A 485 -42.85 -13.10 12.62
C VAL A 485 -43.94 -13.95 13.29
N LYS A 486 -45.01 -14.29 12.56
CA LYS A 486 -46.09 -15.15 13.07
C LYS A 486 -45.63 -16.55 13.51
N TRP A 487 -44.56 -17.09 12.89
CA TRP A 487 -44.02 -18.38 13.28
C TRP A 487 -43.13 -18.23 14.53
N MET A 488 -42.38 -17.15 14.58
CA MET A 488 -41.45 -16.89 15.68
C MET A 488 -42.18 -16.56 16.98
N GLN A 489 -43.27 -15.84 16.92
CA GLN A 489 -44.12 -15.56 18.10
C GLN A 489 -44.63 -16.82 18.79
N LYS A 490 -44.85 -17.91 18.05
CA LYS A 490 -45.31 -19.19 18.62
C LYS A 490 -44.26 -19.86 19.52
N VAL A 491 -42.99 -19.50 19.35
CA VAL A 491 -41.84 -20.05 20.10
C VAL A 491 -41.18 -18.99 20.97
N SER A 492 -41.87 -17.87 21.25
CA SER A 492 -41.38 -16.77 22.08
C SER A 492 -40.08 -16.14 21.56
N VAL A 493 -39.89 -16.10 20.26
CA VAL A 493 -38.78 -15.48 19.56
C VAL A 493 -39.26 -14.24 18.82
N GLN A 494 -38.53 -13.12 18.89
CA GLN A 494 -38.91 -11.92 18.18
C GLN A 494 -38.58 -12.01 16.68
N ALA A 495 -37.37 -12.42 16.36
CA ALA A 495 -36.93 -12.59 14.99
C ALA A 495 -35.88 -13.71 14.88
N LEU A 496 -35.90 -14.44 13.79
CA LEU A 496 -34.93 -15.41 13.40
C LEU A 496 -34.53 -15.19 11.95
N ARG A 497 -33.23 -15.03 11.70
CA ARG A 497 -32.66 -15.00 10.33
C ARG A 497 -31.58 -16.07 10.22
N LEU A 498 -31.68 -16.92 9.22
CA LEU A 498 -30.61 -17.83 8.80
C LEU A 498 -29.95 -17.25 7.55
N TYR A 499 -28.65 -17.40 7.44
CA TYR A 499 -27.94 -16.97 6.25
C TYR A 499 -26.76 -17.88 5.93
N VAL A 500 -26.41 -17.91 4.65
CA VAL A 500 -25.17 -18.48 4.12
C VAL A 500 -24.40 -17.37 3.45
N SER A 501 -23.13 -17.26 3.76
CA SER A 501 -22.23 -16.27 3.18
C SER A 501 -20.97 -16.93 2.61
N VAL A 502 -20.50 -16.42 1.49
CA VAL A 502 -19.23 -16.83 0.89
C VAL A 502 -18.39 -15.58 0.67
N ASP A 503 -17.19 -15.57 1.26
CA ASP A 503 -16.21 -14.54 1.03
C ASP A 503 -15.20 -15.00 -0.03
N ASN A 504 -14.75 -14.05 -0.86
CA ASN A 504 -13.79 -14.28 -1.94
C ASN A 504 -14.22 -15.44 -2.88
N LEU A 505 -15.48 -15.40 -3.34
CA LEU A 505 -16.07 -16.48 -4.13
C LEU A 505 -15.26 -16.76 -5.41
N PHE A 506 -14.83 -15.70 -6.11
CA PHE A 506 -13.91 -15.77 -7.23
C PHE A 506 -13.15 -14.45 -7.43
N THR A 507 -12.00 -14.53 -8.05
CA THR A 507 -11.22 -13.41 -8.56
C THR A 507 -10.86 -13.69 -10.02
N LEU A 508 -11.22 -12.77 -10.92
CA LEU A 508 -10.82 -12.79 -12.32
C LEU A 508 -9.63 -11.85 -12.47
N THR A 509 -8.50 -12.37 -12.93
CA THR A 509 -7.24 -11.65 -13.09
C THR A 509 -6.34 -12.40 -14.05
N ASP A 510 -5.50 -11.69 -14.79
CA ASP A 510 -4.44 -12.25 -15.61
C ASP A 510 -3.11 -12.38 -14.84
N TYR A 511 -3.08 -11.94 -13.57
CA TYR A 511 -1.92 -12.07 -12.72
C TYR A 511 -1.59 -13.54 -12.43
N GLU A 512 -0.34 -13.93 -12.70
CA GLU A 512 0.13 -15.32 -12.55
C GLU A 512 0.42 -15.72 -11.10
N GLY A 513 0.50 -14.75 -10.16
CA GLY A 513 0.73 -15.01 -8.74
C GLY A 513 -0.54 -15.35 -7.97
N TYR A 514 -0.43 -15.54 -6.66
CA TYR A 514 -1.55 -15.98 -5.81
C TYR A 514 -2.60 -14.91 -5.54
N ASN A 515 -2.19 -13.65 -5.47
CA ASN A 515 -3.09 -12.53 -5.18
C ASN A 515 -2.57 -11.26 -5.86
N PRO A 516 -3.36 -10.59 -6.71
CA PRO A 516 -2.95 -9.34 -7.36
C PRO A 516 -2.82 -8.16 -6.39
N GLU A 517 -3.42 -8.21 -5.19
CA GLU A 517 -3.27 -7.20 -4.15
C GLU A 517 -2.04 -7.53 -3.30
N VAL A 518 -0.93 -6.90 -3.64
CA VAL A 518 0.37 -7.18 -3.04
C VAL A 518 0.79 -6.04 -2.12
N ASP A 519 1.11 -6.36 -0.88
CA ASP A 519 1.69 -5.45 0.10
C ASP A 519 3.00 -6.05 0.67
N TYR A 520 4.13 -5.56 0.19
CA TYR A 520 5.43 -6.04 0.63
C TYR A 520 5.79 -5.53 2.02
N LYS A 521 5.53 -6.35 3.03
CA LYS A 521 5.92 -6.09 4.44
C LYS A 521 5.43 -4.72 4.96
N GLY A 522 4.34 -4.18 4.41
CA GLY A 522 3.83 -2.86 4.77
C GLY A 522 4.75 -1.69 4.41
N ASN A 523 5.65 -1.86 3.44
CA ASN A 523 6.57 -0.81 3.02
C ASN A 523 6.01 0.01 1.86
N ASN A 524 5.48 1.19 2.15
CA ASN A 524 4.89 2.09 1.17
C ASN A 524 5.88 2.61 0.09
N LEU A 525 7.18 2.41 0.27
CA LEU A 525 8.20 2.78 -0.70
C LEU A 525 8.53 1.64 -1.69
N LEU A 526 8.03 0.43 -1.41
CA LEU A 526 8.17 -0.77 -2.24
C LEU A 526 6.79 -1.33 -2.62
N PRO A 527 5.87 -0.52 -3.18
CA PRO A 527 4.54 -0.99 -3.51
C PRO A 527 4.57 -2.03 -4.63
N GLY A 528 3.64 -2.98 -4.61
CA GLY A 528 3.48 -3.95 -5.70
C GLY A 528 4.66 -4.91 -5.88
N PHE A 529 5.41 -5.24 -4.83
CA PHE A 529 6.49 -6.23 -4.88
C PHE A 529 6.01 -7.56 -4.29
N ASP A 530 5.78 -8.57 -5.13
CA ASP A 530 5.34 -9.89 -4.70
C ASP A 530 6.52 -10.81 -4.41
N TRP A 531 6.71 -11.14 -3.13
CA TRP A 531 7.66 -12.12 -2.61
C TRP A 531 7.01 -13.47 -2.29
N GLY A 532 5.79 -13.74 -2.73
CA GLY A 532 5.02 -14.92 -2.39
C GLY A 532 4.01 -14.63 -1.28
N VAL A 533 3.08 -13.71 -1.54
CA VAL A 533 1.98 -13.42 -0.62
C VAL A 533 1.06 -14.64 -0.48
N TYR A 534 0.51 -14.80 0.73
CA TYR A 534 -0.42 -15.90 0.98
C TYR A 534 -1.72 -15.71 0.17
N PRO A 535 -2.25 -16.78 -0.49
CA PRO A 535 -3.48 -16.66 -1.26
C PRO A 535 -4.67 -16.33 -0.38
N LEU A 536 -5.62 -15.56 -0.92
CA LEU A 536 -6.86 -15.25 -0.25
C LEU A 536 -7.70 -16.52 -0.05
N ALA A 537 -8.08 -16.78 1.19
CA ALA A 537 -8.95 -17.89 1.50
C ALA A 537 -10.39 -17.63 1.03
N ARG A 538 -11.01 -18.62 0.40
CA ARG A 538 -12.45 -18.64 0.19
C ARG A 538 -13.11 -19.17 1.47
N THR A 539 -13.97 -18.35 2.09
CA THR A 539 -14.60 -18.68 3.37
C THR A 539 -16.08 -18.90 3.17
N TYR A 540 -16.57 -20.04 3.66
CA TYR A 540 -18.00 -20.35 3.69
C TYR A 540 -18.50 -20.25 5.13
N SER A 541 -19.54 -19.45 5.34
CA SER A 541 -20.11 -19.21 6.66
C SER A 541 -21.59 -19.49 6.65
N ILE A 542 -22.07 -20.16 7.70
CA ILE A 542 -23.51 -20.33 7.97
C ILE A 542 -23.76 -19.65 9.30
N GLY A 543 -24.75 -18.76 9.36
CA GLY A 543 -25.06 -18.01 10.55
C GLY A 543 -26.54 -17.99 10.86
N CYS A 544 -26.83 -17.85 12.17
CA CYS A 544 -28.16 -17.70 12.70
C CYS A 544 -28.19 -16.44 13.58
N LEU A 545 -29.09 -15.50 13.25
CA LEU A 545 -29.38 -14.34 14.09
C LEU A 545 -30.71 -14.56 14.78
N LEU A 546 -30.67 -14.69 16.10
CA LEU A 546 -31.82 -14.90 16.95
C LEU A 546 -32.01 -13.69 17.86
N TYR A 547 -33.18 -13.10 17.82
CA TYR A 547 -33.59 -12.01 18.73
C TYR A 547 -34.70 -12.54 19.63
N THR A 548 -34.45 -12.52 20.93
CA THR A 548 -35.43 -12.85 21.97
C THR A 548 -35.94 -11.55 22.59
N SER A 549 -37.17 -11.55 23.08
CA SER A 549 -37.60 -10.47 23.98
C SER A 549 -36.82 -10.60 25.27
N ASP A 550 -36.25 -9.50 25.76
CA ASP A 550 -35.77 -9.45 27.12
C ASP A 550 -36.96 -9.75 28.04
N ALA A 551 -36.79 -10.79 28.87
CA ALA A 551 -37.80 -11.17 29.85
C ALA A 551 -37.86 -10.17 31.00
#